data_fee424ff570eacb15b10cbdff20d2fd8
#
_entry.id   fee424ff570eacb15b10cbdff20d2fd8
#
_cell.length_a   1.000
_cell.length_b   1.000
_cell.length_c   1.000
_cell.angle_alpha   90.00
_cell.angle_beta   90.00
_cell.angle_gamma   90.00
#
_symmetry.space_group_name_H-M   'P 1'
#
loop_
_entity.id
_entity.type
_entity.pdbx_description
1 polymer ?
#
loop_
_entity_poly.entity_id
_entity_poly.type
_entity_poly.pdbx_seq_one_letter_code
_entity_poly.pdbx_strand_id
1 'polypeptide(L)'
;MSNNSQGPWPELPTAAWRDTCATLQLWTQIIGKIRLTKSPWLNHSWHVTLYVTSRGLTTSPVPDGTRTFQIDFDFVDHRLRISTSDGTQRHFALAGHSVASFYAATIAALAELGIAVAIDEMPNELPDPVRFSLDTTHASYDPDAVGRFLQILVNCDRVFKQFRTGFLGKASPVHFFWGSFDLAVTRFSGRRAPRHPGGVPNLPDAVAHEAYSHEVSSAGFWPGGGAIDYPAFYSYAYPEPPGFRAAKVRPDTAFFSEALGEFILPYDAVRTADNPDEALLDFLQSTYEAAAISAKWDRDALECDPGKPGVVRQV
;
A
#
# COMPACT_ATOMS: atom_id res chain seq x y z
N MET A 1 -19.59 -16.78 17.64
CA MET A 1 -18.15 -16.77 17.96
C MET A 1 -17.50 -17.90 17.17
N SER A 2 -17.08 -17.63 15.94
CA SER A 2 -16.40 -18.61 15.10
C SER A 2 -14.96 -18.71 15.61
N ASN A 3 -14.58 -19.90 16.06
CA ASN A 3 -13.22 -20.26 16.43
C ASN A 3 -12.33 -20.14 15.17
N ASN A 4 -11.67 -19.02 14.99
CA ASN A 4 -10.70 -18.82 13.91
C ASN A 4 -9.41 -19.56 14.33
N SER A 5 -9.30 -20.83 13.95
CA SER A 5 -8.11 -21.67 14.14
C SER A 5 -6.98 -21.35 13.18
N GLN A 6 -7.04 -20.20 12.49
CA GLN A 6 -5.96 -19.70 11.65
C GLN A 6 -4.96 -18.95 12.54
N GLY A 7 -3.66 -19.23 12.34
CA GLY A 7 -2.58 -18.51 13.02
C GLY A 7 -2.60 -17.00 12.74
N PRO A 8 -1.70 -16.23 13.37
CA PRO A 8 -1.69 -14.76 13.22
C PRO A 8 -1.49 -14.28 11.78
N TRP A 9 -0.92 -15.11 10.89
CA TRP A 9 -0.75 -14.86 9.46
C TRP A 9 -1.70 -15.77 8.67
N PRO A 10 -2.95 -15.33 8.35
CA PRO A 10 -3.95 -16.16 7.72
C PRO A 10 -3.63 -16.44 6.26
N GLU A 11 -4.14 -17.54 5.74
CA GLU A 11 -4.10 -17.84 4.32
C GLU A 11 -4.98 -16.85 3.52
N LEU A 12 -4.49 -16.45 2.32
CA LEU A 12 -5.26 -15.65 1.37
C LEU A 12 -5.31 -16.39 0.02
N PRO A 13 -6.19 -17.38 -0.16
CA PRO A 13 -6.25 -18.18 -1.37
C PRO A 13 -6.63 -17.33 -2.59
N THR A 14 -5.74 -17.24 -3.57
CA THR A 14 -5.91 -16.37 -4.74
C THR A 14 -7.22 -16.60 -5.47
N ALA A 15 -7.61 -17.86 -5.68
CA ALA A 15 -8.84 -18.19 -6.41
C ALA A 15 -10.12 -17.66 -5.74
N ALA A 16 -10.17 -17.63 -4.40
CA ALA A 16 -11.31 -17.11 -3.65
C ALA A 16 -11.25 -15.59 -3.45
N TRP A 17 -10.05 -15.02 -3.52
CA TRP A 17 -9.78 -13.60 -3.26
C TRP A 17 -9.83 -12.72 -4.50
N ARG A 18 -9.49 -13.25 -5.68
CA ARG A 18 -9.23 -12.51 -6.92
C ARG A 18 -10.30 -11.47 -7.27
N ASP A 19 -11.55 -11.87 -7.34
CA ASP A 19 -12.63 -10.97 -7.78
C ASP A 19 -12.93 -9.89 -6.73
N THR A 20 -12.83 -10.23 -5.45
CA THR A 20 -12.93 -9.27 -4.34
C THR A 20 -11.74 -8.30 -4.34
N CYS A 21 -10.53 -8.79 -4.61
CA CYS A 21 -9.32 -7.98 -4.75
C CYS A 21 -9.50 -6.93 -5.86
N ALA A 22 -9.92 -7.35 -7.06
CA ALA A 22 -10.14 -6.47 -8.19
C ALA A 22 -11.19 -5.37 -7.89
N THR A 23 -12.29 -5.76 -7.23
CA THR A 23 -13.33 -4.80 -6.82
C THR A 23 -12.79 -3.79 -5.79
N LEU A 24 -12.10 -4.27 -4.76
CA LEU A 24 -11.52 -3.41 -3.71
C LEU A 24 -10.46 -2.47 -4.27
N GLN A 25 -9.61 -2.92 -5.21
CA GLN A 25 -8.63 -2.06 -5.87
C GLN A 25 -9.32 -0.86 -6.52
N LEU A 26 -10.39 -1.09 -7.28
CA LEU A 26 -11.14 -0.01 -7.92
C LEU A 26 -11.84 0.91 -6.92
N TRP A 27 -12.41 0.36 -5.84
CA TRP A 27 -13.00 1.18 -4.78
C TRP A 27 -11.96 2.03 -4.05
N THR A 28 -10.78 1.48 -3.76
CA THR A 28 -9.70 2.26 -3.13
C THR A 28 -9.17 3.35 -4.07
N GLN A 29 -9.17 3.14 -5.39
CA GLN A 29 -8.84 4.17 -6.37
C GLN A 29 -9.83 5.34 -6.33
N ILE A 30 -11.13 5.08 -6.22
CA ILE A 30 -12.15 6.13 -6.07
C ILE A 30 -11.85 7.00 -4.84
N ILE A 31 -11.62 6.38 -3.69
CA ILE A 31 -11.34 7.10 -2.44
C ILE A 31 -9.99 7.82 -2.49
N GLY A 32 -8.96 7.18 -3.05
CA GLY A 32 -7.65 7.78 -3.24
C GLY A 32 -7.68 9.01 -4.15
N LYS A 33 -8.45 8.97 -5.24
CA LYS A 33 -8.65 10.11 -6.15
C LYS A 33 -9.44 11.26 -5.50
N ILE A 34 -10.36 10.97 -4.59
CA ILE A 34 -11.01 12.01 -3.76
C ILE A 34 -9.95 12.70 -2.91
N ARG A 35 -9.09 11.91 -2.25
CA ARG A 35 -7.99 12.44 -1.45
C ARG A 35 -7.01 13.26 -2.29
N LEU A 36 -6.61 12.77 -3.46
CA LEU A 36 -5.74 13.48 -4.42
C LEU A 36 -6.32 14.85 -4.79
N THR A 37 -7.61 14.93 -5.11
CA THR A 37 -8.26 16.16 -5.55
C THR A 37 -8.35 17.21 -4.43
N LYS A 38 -8.45 16.77 -3.19
CA LYS A 38 -8.69 17.66 -2.03
C LYS A 38 -7.43 17.97 -1.22
N SER A 39 -6.35 17.19 -1.35
CA SER A 39 -5.14 17.36 -0.55
C SER A 39 -4.09 18.19 -1.28
N PRO A 40 -3.35 19.07 -0.57
CA PRO A 40 -2.18 19.73 -1.14
C PRO A 40 -1.15 18.70 -1.61
N TRP A 41 -0.46 19.00 -2.71
CA TRP A 41 0.55 18.13 -3.26
C TRP A 41 1.74 17.97 -2.29
N LEU A 42 2.10 16.73 -1.98
CA LEU A 42 3.32 16.37 -1.26
C LEU A 42 4.25 15.57 -2.17
N ASN A 43 5.56 15.75 -1.97
CA ASN A 43 6.57 15.00 -2.70
C ASN A 43 6.37 13.49 -2.58
N HIS A 44 6.78 12.77 -3.62
CA HIS A 44 6.62 11.32 -3.77
C HIS A 44 5.15 10.84 -3.72
N SER A 45 4.20 11.71 -4.04
CA SER A 45 2.76 11.43 -3.99
C SER A 45 2.23 10.96 -2.63
N TRP A 46 2.89 11.33 -1.52
CA TRP A 46 2.46 10.90 -0.18
C TRP A 46 1.13 11.51 0.28
N HIS A 47 0.62 12.50 -0.43
CA HIS A 47 -0.70 13.09 -0.17
C HIS A 47 -1.88 12.23 -0.65
N VAL A 48 -1.64 11.18 -1.47
CA VAL A 48 -2.72 10.38 -2.06
C VAL A 48 -2.96 9.05 -1.37
N THR A 49 -1.97 8.56 -0.60
CA THR A 49 -1.96 7.21 -0.03
C THR A 49 -3.04 6.99 1.03
N LEU A 50 -3.48 5.75 1.21
CA LEU A 50 -4.28 5.33 2.35
C LEU A 50 -3.36 4.76 3.45
N TYR A 51 -3.91 4.60 4.65
CA TYR A 51 -3.18 4.06 5.80
C TYR A 51 -3.94 2.92 6.45
N VAL A 52 -3.20 1.92 6.92
CA VAL A 52 -3.77 0.81 7.69
C VAL A 52 -4.19 1.30 9.07
N THR A 53 -5.38 0.91 9.48
CA THR A 53 -5.92 1.09 10.83
C THR A 53 -6.24 -0.26 11.47
N SER A 54 -6.62 -0.27 12.74
CA SER A 54 -7.12 -1.48 13.42
C SER A 54 -8.40 -2.06 12.81
N ARG A 55 -9.06 -1.32 11.89
CA ARG A 55 -10.35 -1.71 11.31
C ARG A 55 -10.36 -1.77 9.78
N GLY A 56 -9.32 -1.34 9.10
CA GLY A 56 -9.26 -1.30 7.63
C GLY A 56 -8.31 -0.25 7.10
N LEU A 57 -8.76 0.51 6.10
CA LEU A 57 -7.97 1.56 5.45
C LEU A 57 -8.60 2.94 5.67
N THR A 58 -7.78 3.96 5.84
CA THR A 58 -8.22 5.35 6.05
C THR A 58 -7.52 6.32 5.10
N THR A 59 -8.23 7.39 4.71
CA THR A 59 -7.61 8.56 4.08
C THR A 59 -6.81 9.40 5.07
N SER A 60 -7.01 9.24 6.39
CA SER A 60 -6.71 10.29 7.37
C SER A 60 -7.50 11.59 7.06
N PRO A 61 -7.41 12.65 7.88
CA PRO A 61 -8.13 13.90 7.61
C PRO A 61 -7.75 14.52 6.26
N VAL A 62 -8.76 14.84 5.47
CA VAL A 62 -8.67 15.49 4.16
C VAL A 62 -9.26 16.89 4.27
N PRO A 63 -8.61 17.96 3.78
CA PRO A 63 -9.11 19.33 3.88
C PRO A 63 -10.42 19.55 3.08
N ASP A 64 -11.34 20.34 3.63
CA ASP A 64 -12.53 20.85 2.96
C ASP A 64 -12.87 22.26 3.49
N GLY A 65 -12.22 23.28 2.96
CA GLY A 65 -12.31 24.65 3.46
C GLY A 65 -11.75 24.78 4.88
N THR A 66 -12.59 25.18 5.82
CA THR A 66 -12.23 25.35 7.25
C THR A 66 -12.43 24.09 8.10
N ARG A 67 -12.96 23.02 7.52
CA ARG A 67 -13.16 21.72 8.15
C ARG A 67 -12.33 20.63 7.46
N THR A 68 -12.32 19.46 8.03
CA THR A 68 -11.77 18.25 7.41
C THR A 68 -12.84 17.16 7.35
N PHE A 69 -12.66 16.23 6.43
CA PHE A 69 -13.38 14.97 6.43
C PHE A 69 -12.40 13.80 6.36
N GLN A 70 -12.85 12.62 6.72
CA GLN A 70 -12.09 11.38 6.66
C GLN A 70 -12.98 10.28 6.09
N ILE A 71 -12.40 9.43 5.24
CA ILE A 71 -13.09 8.28 4.68
C ILE A 71 -12.37 7.02 5.14
N ASP A 72 -13.13 6.09 5.72
CA ASP A 72 -12.63 4.85 6.27
C ASP A 72 -13.33 3.65 5.61
N PHE A 73 -12.54 2.73 5.06
CA PHE A 73 -13.00 1.38 4.80
C PHE A 73 -12.97 0.62 6.12
N ASP A 74 -14.12 0.39 6.72
CA ASP A 74 -14.25 -0.43 7.92
C ASP A 74 -14.50 -1.88 7.52
N PHE A 75 -13.43 -2.67 7.50
CA PHE A 75 -13.46 -4.08 7.12
C PHE A 75 -13.95 -5.02 8.25
N VAL A 76 -14.17 -4.48 9.45
CA VAL A 76 -14.75 -5.22 10.59
C VAL A 76 -16.29 -5.17 10.52
N ASP A 77 -16.85 -3.97 10.29
CA ASP A 77 -18.30 -3.79 10.12
C ASP A 77 -18.73 -3.81 8.64
N HIS A 78 -17.78 -4.04 7.70
CA HIS A 78 -18.00 -4.07 6.25
C HIS A 78 -18.73 -2.85 5.72
N ARG A 79 -18.27 -1.65 6.08
CA ARG A 79 -18.87 -0.35 5.71
C ARG A 79 -17.83 0.64 5.21
N LEU A 80 -18.26 1.51 4.31
CA LEU A 80 -17.56 2.77 4.09
C LEU A 80 -18.14 3.80 5.05
N ARG A 81 -17.26 4.51 5.78
CA ARG A 81 -17.63 5.61 6.69
C ARG A 81 -17.01 6.90 6.20
N ILE A 82 -17.79 7.98 6.22
CA ILE A 82 -17.33 9.34 5.95
C ILE A 82 -17.67 10.18 7.17
N SER A 83 -16.67 10.76 7.82
CA SER A 83 -16.82 11.57 9.02
C SER A 83 -16.24 12.96 8.80
N THR A 84 -16.87 14.00 9.34
CA THR A 84 -16.40 15.37 9.25
C THR A 84 -15.99 15.90 10.63
N SER A 85 -15.11 16.90 10.67
CA SER A 85 -14.62 17.50 11.92
C SER A 85 -15.69 18.25 12.72
N ASP A 86 -16.86 18.52 12.13
CA ASP A 86 -18.04 19.08 12.83
C ASP A 86 -18.92 17.99 13.47
N GLY A 87 -18.50 16.70 13.41
CA GLY A 87 -19.17 15.58 14.04
C GLY A 87 -20.26 14.92 13.18
N THR A 88 -20.50 15.40 11.97
CA THR A 88 -21.46 14.76 11.05
C THR A 88 -20.82 13.53 10.40
N GLN A 89 -21.62 12.50 10.12
CA GLN A 89 -21.12 11.28 9.47
C GLN A 89 -22.16 10.66 8.53
N ARG A 90 -21.65 9.91 7.56
CA ARG A 90 -22.41 9.03 6.66
C ARG A 90 -21.72 7.69 6.55
N HIS A 91 -22.48 6.65 6.32
CA HIS A 91 -21.94 5.33 6.05
C HIS A 91 -22.89 4.51 5.20
N PHE A 92 -22.35 3.55 4.46
CA PHE A 92 -23.11 2.53 3.75
C PHE A 92 -22.36 1.20 3.75
N ALA A 93 -23.07 0.10 3.49
CA ALA A 93 -22.46 -1.23 3.45
C ALA A 93 -21.55 -1.38 2.23
N LEU A 94 -20.43 -2.09 2.36
CA LEU A 94 -19.55 -2.42 1.24
C LEU A 94 -20.16 -3.51 0.35
N ALA A 95 -20.79 -4.51 0.96
CA ALA A 95 -21.42 -5.60 0.21
C ALA A 95 -22.59 -5.10 -0.65
N GLY A 96 -22.76 -5.72 -1.83
CA GLY A 96 -23.88 -5.44 -2.74
C GLY A 96 -23.64 -4.28 -3.71
N HIS A 97 -22.42 -3.73 -3.77
CA HIS A 97 -22.06 -2.68 -4.72
C HIS A 97 -21.20 -3.21 -5.86
N SER A 98 -21.53 -2.81 -7.09
CA SER A 98 -20.55 -2.74 -8.18
C SER A 98 -19.68 -1.49 -8.01
N VAL A 99 -18.60 -1.37 -8.79
CA VAL A 99 -17.78 -0.16 -8.81
C VAL A 99 -18.62 1.07 -9.16
N ALA A 100 -19.54 0.96 -10.13
CA ALA A 100 -20.42 2.07 -10.52
C ALA A 100 -21.36 2.49 -9.37
N SER A 101 -22.00 1.54 -8.70
CA SER A 101 -22.90 1.86 -7.59
C SER A 101 -22.17 2.34 -6.34
N PHE A 102 -20.95 1.82 -6.07
CA PHE A 102 -20.08 2.31 -4.99
C PHE A 102 -19.64 3.76 -5.25
N TYR A 103 -19.23 4.08 -6.49
CA TYR A 103 -18.90 5.44 -6.89
C TYR A 103 -20.07 6.39 -6.66
N ALA A 104 -21.26 6.03 -7.18
CA ALA A 104 -22.47 6.84 -7.01
C ALA A 104 -22.84 7.05 -5.53
N ALA A 105 -22.79 5.98 -4.71
CA ALA A 105 -23.08 6.07 -3.27
C ALA A 105 -22.08 6.95 -2.52
N THR A 106 -20.79 6.86 -2.89
CA THR A 106 -19.73 7.68 -2.29
C THR A 106 -19.94 9.17 -2.60
N ILE A 107 -20.19 9.52 -3.87
CA ILE A 107 -20.41 10.90 -4.28
C ILE A 107 -21.70 11.46 -3.64
N ALA A 108 -22.77 10.68 -3.56
CA ALA A 108 -24.00 11.08 -2.89
C ALA A 108 -23.78 11.34 -1.39
N ALA A 109 -23.09 10.45 -0.70
CA ALA A 109 -22.79 10.61 0.73
C ALA A 109 -21.92 11.86 1.01
N LEU A 110 -20.95 12.16 0.16
CA LEU A 110 -20.16 13.40 0.25
C LEU A 110 -21.02 14.63 -0.01
N ALA A 111 -21.90 14.60 -1.00
CA ALA A 111 -22.82 15.71 -1.29
C ALA A 111 -23.80 15.98 -0.14
N GLU A 112 -24.31 14.93 0.53
CA GLU A 112 -25.16 15.07 1.74
C GLU A 112 -24.41 15.71 2.91
N LEU A 113 -23.08 15.57 2.97
CA LEU A 113 -22.21 16.24 3.95
C LEU A 113 -21.79 17.66 3.50
N GLY A 114 -22.29 18.11 2.33
CA GLY A 114 -21.93 19.40 1.73
C GLY A 114 -20.50 19.45 1.19
N ILE A 115 -19.90 18.29 0.88
CA ILE A 115 -18.55 18.18 0.33
C ILE A 115 -18.65 18.03 -1.19
N ALA A 116 -18.31 19.07 -1.93
CA ALA A 116 -18.25 19.03 -3.38
C ALA A 116 -16.92 18.42 -3.84
N VAL A 117 -16.98 17.37 -4.64
CA VAL A 117 -15.80 16.73 -5.23
C VAL A 117 -16.08 16.25 -6.65
N ALA A 118 -15.10 16.39 -7.54
CA ALA A 118 -15.08 15.78 -8.84
C ALA A 118 -13.72 15.10 -9.02
N ILE A 119 -13.72 13.87 -9.51
CA ILE A 119 -12.49 13.09 -9.75
C ILE A 119 -12.43 12.65 -11.21
N ASP A 120 -11.24 12.38 -11.70
CA ASP A 120 -11.09 11.61 -12.94
C ASP A 120 -11.54 10.17 -12.69
N GLU A 121 -12.55 9.74 -13.44
CA GLU A 121 -13.17 8.43 -13.28
C GLU A 121 -12.37 7.28 -13.93
N MET A 122 -11.31 7.57 -14.69
CA MET A 122 -10.49 6.51 -15.30
C MET A 122 -9.55 5.91 -14.27
N PRO A 123 -9.59 4.58 -14.03
CA PRO A 123 -8.63 3.91 -13.18
C PRO A 123 -7.19 4.11 -13.66
N ASN A 124 -6.25 4.22 -12.71
CA ASN A 124 -4.82 4.27 -12.95
C ASN A 124 -4.19 2.86 -12.89
N GLU A 125 -3.05 2.68 -13.56
CA GLU A 125 -2.21 1.48 -13.46
C GLU A 125 -2.87 0.15 -13.88
N LEU A 126 -3.97 0.24 -14.61
CA LEU A 126 -4.67 -0.92 -15.19
C LEU A 126 -4.59 -0.88 -16.72
N PRO A 127 -4.42 -2.03 -17.41
CA PRO A 127 -4.25 -2.07 -18.85
C PRO A 127 -5.51 -1.68 -19.62
N ASP A 128 -6.68 -2.14 -19.17
CA ASP A 128 -7.97 -1.94 -19.86
C ASP A 128 -8.99 -1.31 -18.90
N PRO A 129 -8.81 -0.04 -18.49
CA PRO A 129 -9.64 0.57 -17.47
C PRO A 129 -11.04 0.90 -17.98
N VAL A 130 -12.06 0.62 -17.16
CA VAL A 130 -13.45 1.05 -17.36
C VAL A 130 -13.72 2.24 -16.43
N ARG A 131 -14.37 3.30 -16.91
CA ARG A 131 -14.78 4.43 -16.05
C ARG A 131 -15.57 3.93 -14.85
N PHE A 132 -15.28 4.45 -13.66
CA PHE A 132 -15.94 4.03 -12.41
C PHE A 132 -17.47 4.07 -12.52
N SER A 133 -18.03 5.13 -13.10
CA SER A 133 -19.50 5.26 -13.25
C SER A 133 -20.13 4.24 -14.20
N LEU A 134 -19.35 3.56 -15.04
CA LEU A 134 -19.80 2.59 -16.04
C LEU A 134 -19.48 1.13 -15.66
N ASP A 135 -18.64 0.92 -14.64
CA ASP A 135 -18.19 -0.43 -14.27
C ASP A 135 -19.22 -1.14 -13.37
N THR A 136 -20.06 -1.92 -14.02
CA THR A 136 -21.05 -2.80 -13.35
C THR A 136 -20.55 -4.25 -13.20
N THR A 137 -19.36 -4.56 -13.73
CA THR A 137 -18.79 -5.92 -13.76
C THR A 137 -18.10 -6.27 -12.45
N HIS A 138 -17.24 -5.36 -11.95
CA HIS A 138 -16.55 -5.57 -10.68
C HIS A 138 -17.52 -5.28 -9.52
N ALA A 139 -18.05 -6.34 -8.91
CA ALA A 139 -19.09 -6.28 -7.87
C ALA A 139 -18.91 -7.34 -6.78
N SER A 140 -17.79 -8.07 -6.80
CA SER A 140 -17.53 -9.13 -5.84
C SER A 140 -17.04 -8.56 -4.51
N TYR A 141 -17.60 -9.03 -3.40
CA TYR A 141 -17.16 -8.69 -2.06
C TYR A 141 -17.39 -9.88 -1.13
N ASP A 142 -16.32 -10.54 -0.72
CA ASP A 142 -16.31 -11.62 0.26
C ASP A 142 -15.83 -11.07 1.63
N PRO A 143 -16.72 -10.92 2.63
CA PRO A 143 -16.37 -10.41 3.95
C PRO A 143 -15.28 -11.23 4.65
N ASP A 144 -15.26 -12.54 4.50
CA ASP A 144 -14.29 -13.41 5.16
C ASP A 144 -12.89 -13.22 4.54
N ALA A 145 -12.82 -13.12 3.20
CA ALA A 145 -11.57 -12.83 2.50
C ALA A 145 -11.03 -11.43 2.86
N VAL A 146 -11.91 -10.43 2.95
CA VAL A 146 -11.57 -9.06 3.37
C VAL A 146 -11.10 -9.02 4.82
N GLY A 147 -11.70 -9.81 5.72
CA GLY A 147 -11.25 -9.96 7.10
C GLY A 147 -9.84 -10.55 7.19
N ARG A 148 -9.52 -11.58 6.38
CA ARG A 148 -8.16 -12.13 6.26
C ARG A 148 -7.18 -11.10 5.71
N PHE A 149 -7.57 -10.37 4.66
CA PHE A 149 -6.75 -9.29 4.10
C PHE A 149 -6.44 -8.20 5.12
N LEU A 150 -7.43 -7.77 5.91
CA LEU A 150 -7.19 -6.82 7.01
C LEU A 150 -6.16 -7.34 8.00
N GLN A 151 -6.26 -8.59 8.43
CA GLN A 151 -5.31 -9.19 9.36
C GLN A 151 -3.89 -9.22 8.78
N ILE A 152 -3.75 -9.55 7.50
CA ILE A 152 -2.47 -9.50 6.78
C ILE A 152 -1.91 -8.08 6.75
N LEU A 153 -2.73 -7.10 6.36
CA LEU A 153 -2.31 -5.69 6.33
C LEU A 153 -1.83 -5.18 7.69
N VAL A 154 -2.53 -5.53 8.77
CA VAL A 154 -2.15 -5.15 10.15
C VAL A 154 -0.79 -5.77 10.53
N ASN A 155 -0.54 -7.02 10.18
CA ASN A 155 0.74 -7.67 10.42
C ASN A 155 1.86 -7.07 9.58
N CYS A 156 1.63 -6.86 8.29
CA CYS A 156 2.60 -6.21 7.40
C CYS A 156 2.94 -4.79 7.90
N ASP A 157 1.93 -3.99 8.25
CA ASP A 157 2.11 -2.63 8.79
C ASP A 157 2.98 -2.62 10.05
N ARG A 158 2.74 -3.57 10.96
CA ARG A 158 3.51 -3.72 12.20
C ARG A 158 4.98 -4.06 11.91
N VAL A 159 5.24 -5.04 11.04
CA VAL A 159 6.61 -5.46 10.69
C VAL A 159 7.33 -4.36 9.90
N PHE A 160 6.65 -3.70 8.95
CA PHE A 160 7.22 -2.59 8.19
C PHE A 160 7.55 -1.39 9.09
N LYS A 161 6.72 -1.10 10.09
CA LYS A 161 7.02 -0.08 11.11
C LYS A 161 8.24 -0.46 11.94
N GLN A 162 8.41 -1.73 12.30
CA GLN A 162 9.61 -2.20 12.98
C GLN A 162 10.85 -2.04 12.09
N PHE A 163 10.78 -2.43 10.82
CA PHE A 163 11.85 -2.22 9.84
C PHE A 163 12.26 -0.73 9.73
N ARG A 164 11.29 0.19 9.71
CA ARG A 164 11.58 1.64 9.66
C ARG A 164 12.42 2.13 10.83
N THR A 165 12.31 1.51 12.00
CA THR A 165 13.00 1.99 13.21
C THR A 165 14.52 1.89 13.12
N GLY A 166 15.07 1.03 12.27
CA GLY A 166 16.51 0.87 12.02
C GLY A 166 17.10 1.90 11.04
N PHE A 167 16.40 3.02 10.79
CA PHE A 167 16.84 3.99 9.79
C PHE A 167 16.58 5.43 10.24
N LEU A 168 17.61 6.29 10.18
CA LEU A 168 17.57 7.71 10.55
C LEU A 168 17.34 8.62 9.35
N GLY A 169 17.70 8.15 8.15
CA GLY A 169 17.51 8.89 6.93
C GLY A 169 16.04 9.13 6.59
N LYS A 170 15.77 9.81 5.49
CA LYS A 170 14.42 9.99 5.00
C LYS A 170 13.79 8.62 4.70
N ALA A 171 12.65 8.33 5.33
CA ALA A 171 11.84 7.13 5.06
C ALA A 171 10.37 7.51 4.88
N SER A 172 9.65 6.79 4.02
CA SER A 172 8.21 6.98 3.88
C SER A 172 7.47 6.56 5.15
N PRO A 173 6.24 7.03 5.38
CA PRO A 173 5.29 6.27 6.19
C PRO A 173 5.15 4.83 5.66
N VAL A 174 4.63 3.92 6.47
CA VAL A 174 4.03 2.69 5.95
C VAL A 174 2.65 3.08 5.44
N HIS A 175 2.41 2.94 4.15
CA HIS A 175 1.21 3.45 3.53
C HIS A 175 0.76 2.59 2.33
N PHE A 176 -0.52 2.69 2.00
CA PHE A 176 -1.15 1.88 0.97
C PHE A 176 -1.35 2.72 -0.29
N PHE A 177 -0.70 2.32 -1.39
CA PHE A 177 -0.89 2.91 -2.71
C PHE A 177 -2.06 2.21 -3.42
N TRP A 178 -3.11 2.94 -3.66
CA TRP A 178 -4.35 2.43 -4.24
C TRP A 178 -4.26 2.11 -5.74
N GLY A 179 -3.30 2.70 -6.47
CA GLY A 179 -3.08 2.41 -7.90
C GLY A 179 -2.56 1.00 -8.10
N SER A 180 -1.41 0.69 -7.55
CA SER A 180 -0.79 -0.64 -7.56
C SER A 180 -1.37 -1.62 -6.53
N PHE A 181 -2.25 -1.14 -5.65
CA PHE A 181 -2.94 -1.90 -4.60
C PHE A 181 -1.97 -2.62 -3.65
N ASP A 182 -0.97 -1.90 -3.18
CA ASP A 182 0.09 -2.42 -2.34
C ASP A 182 0.31 -1.62 -1.06
N LEU A 183 0.79 -2.28 -0.02
CA LEU A 183 1.30 -1.63 1.19
C LEU A 183 2.81 -1.49 1.06
N ALA A 184 3.34 -0.28 1.15
CA ALA A 184 4.74 0.02 0.87
C ALA A 184 5.45 0.74 2.00
N VAL A 185 6.78 0.57 2.05
CA VAL A 185 7.73 1.33 2.86
C VAL A 185 9.01 1.58 2.07
N THR A 186 9.50 2.83 2.06
CA THR A 186 10.64 3.25 1.24
C THR A 186 11.67 3.96 2.09
N ARG A 187 12.97 3.61 1.93
CA ARG A 187 14.13 4.30 2.46
C ARG A 187 14.83 5.06 1.34
N PHE A 188 15.41 6.21 1.65
CA PHE A 188 16.09 7.09 0.70
C PHE A 188 17.54 7.30 1.09
N SER A 189 18.45 7.31 0.10
CA SER A 189 19.86 7.64 0.33
C SER A 189 20.10 9.13 0.62
N GLY A 190 19.14 10.00 0.25
CA GLY A 190 19.31 11.45 0.23
C GLY A 190 19.94 11.98 -1.06
N ARG A 191 20.47 11.13 -1.94
CA ARG A 191 21.05 11.53 -3.23
C ARG A 191 19.98 11.62 -4.32
N ARG A 192 20.17 12.50 -5.29
CA ARG A 192 19.31 12.57 -6.47
C ARG A 192 19.48 11.32 -7.33
N ALA A 193 18.36 10.81 -7.86
CA ALA A 193 18.36 9.75 -8.84
C ALA A 193 18.35 10.31 -10.27
N PRO A 194 18.75 9.52 -11.29
CA PRO A 194 18.46 9.81 -12.68
C PRO A 194 16.94 9.95 -12.90
N ARG A 195 16.57 10.69 -13.95
CA ARG A 195 15.15 10.86 -14.27
C ARG A 195 14.52 9.52 -14.64
N HIS A 196 13.43 9.19 -13.96
CA HIS A 196 12.67 7.97 -14.25
C HIS A 196 12.07 8.01 -15.67
N PRO A 197 12.09 6.91 -16.45
CA PRO A 197 11.62 6.91 -17.83
C PRO A 197 10.10 7.19 -17.96
N GLY A 198 9.30 7.01 -16.91
CA GLY A 198 7.85 7.10 -16.99
C GLY A 198 7.22 5.86 -17.61
N GLY A 199 6.10 6.03 -18.32
CA GLY A 199 5.45 4.97 -19.08
C GLY A 199 4.52 4.05 -18.26
N VAL A 200 4.16 4.42 -17.04
CA VAL A 200 3.16 3.69 -16.24
C VAL A 200 1.76 3.94 -16.85
N PRO A 201 0.97 2.88 -17.11
CA PRO A 201 -0.34 3.04 -17.74
C PRO A 201 -1.26 3.99 -16.97
N ASN A 202 -1.84 4.96 -17.71
CA ASN A 202 -2.78 5.95 -17.15
C ASN A 202 -2.26 6.75 -15.94
N LEU A 203 -0.94 6.87 -15.78
CA LEU A 203 -0.29 7.70 -14.78
C LEU A 203 0.56 8.77 -15.49
N PRO A 204 0.41 10.08 -15.19
CA PRO A 204 1.27 11.11 -15.77
C PRO A 204 2.73 10.87 -15.41
N ASP A 205 3.65 10.93 -16.38
CA ASP A 205 5.09 10.72 -16.15
C ASP A 205 5.66 11.64 -15.07
N ALA A 206 5.12 12.84 -14.90
CA ALA A 206 5.53 13.77 -13.86
C ALA A 206 5.40 13.18 -12.45
N VAL A 207 4.42 12.29 -12.21
CA VAL A 207 4.24 11.59 -10.94
C VAL A 207 5.41 10.64 -10.68
N ALA A 208 5.76 9.81 -11.67
CA ALA A 208 6.91 8.91 -11.60
C ALA A 208 8.23 9.69 -11.47
N HIS A 209 8.41 10.79 -12.22
CA HIS A 209 9.60 11.64 -12.12
C HIS A 209 9.82 12.20 -10.70
N GLU A 210 8.75 12.59 -10.01
CA GLU A 210 8.87 13.09 -8.64
C GLU A 210 9.01 11.95 -7.63
N ALA A 211 8.26 10.86 -7.79
CA ALA A 211 8.32 9.70 -6.91
C ALA A 211 9.76 9.13 -6.84
N TYR A 212 10.44 9.08 -7.98
CA TYR A 212 11.81 8.59 -8.13
C TYR A 212 12.87 9.70 -8.29
N SER A 213 12.60 10.90 -7.78
CA SER A 213 13.56 12.03 -7.86
C SER A 213 14.84 11.81 -7.04
N HIS A 214 14.81 10.91 -6.08
CA HIS A 214 15.93 10.51 -5.24
C HIS A 214 16.08 8.98 -5.25
N GLU A 215 17.31 8.52 -4.98
CA GLU A 215 17.57 7.08 -4.88
C GLU A 215 16.76 6.44 -3.76
N VAL A 216 16.13 5.30 -4.07
CA VAL A 216 15.28 4.56 -3.15
C VAL A 216 15.65 3.10 -3.04
N SER A 217 15.39 2.51 -1.88
CA SER A 217 15.15 1.10 -1.65
C SER A 217 13.72 1.00 -1.12
N SER A 218 12.85 0.40 -1.90
CA SER A 218 11.42 0.29 -1.59
C SER A 218 11.03 -1.17 -1.47
N ALA A 219 10.17 -1.47 -0.51
CA ALA A 219 9.63 -2.79 -0.31
C ALA A 219 8.15 -2.71 0.06
N GLY A 220 7.40 -3.77 -0.22
CA GLY A 220 5.98 -3.77 0.07
C GLY A 220 5.35 -5.15 0.00
N PHE A 221 4.03 -5.14 0.11
CA PHE A 221 3.17 -6.32 0.04
C PHE A 221 2.11 -6.11 -1.02
N TRP A 222 2.05 -7.03 -2.00
CA TRP A 222 0.95 -7.19 -2.95
C TRP A 222 0.04 -8.33 -2.53
N PRO A 223 -1.28 -8.14 -2.52
CA PRO A 223 -2.22 -9.21 -2.20
C PRO A 223 -2.52 -10.12 -3.40
N GLY A 224 -1.78 -10.01 -4.50
CA GLY A 224 -2.01 -10.70 -5.77
C GLY A 224 -2.89 -9.92 -6.74
N GLY A 225 -3.19 -10.50 -7.89
CA GLY A 225 -4.09 -9.91 -8.89
C GLY A 225 -3.44 -8.99 -9.93
N GLY A 226 -2.12 -8.79 -9.85
CA GLY A 226 -1.34 -8.01 -10.82
C GLY A 226 -0.40 -8.88 -11.65
N ALA A 227 0.83 -8.40 -11.86
CA ALA A 227 1.89 -9.12 -12.56
C ALA A 227 2.28 -10.43 -11.86
N ILE A 228 2.01 -10.55 -10.56
CA ILE A 228 2.12 -11.78 -9.77
C ILE A 228 0.71 -12.18 -9.33
N ASP A 229 0.29 -13.39 -9.70
CA ASP A 229 -1.07 -13.88 -9.44
C ASP A 229 -1.19 -14.63 -8.09
N TYR A 230 -0.42 -14.19 -7.10
CA TYR A 230 -0.49 -14.67 -5.71
C TYR A 230 0.01 -13.59 -4.76
N PRO A 231 -0.37 -13.62 -3.46
CA PRO A 231 0.13 -12.68 -2.48
C PRO A 231 1.65 -12.80 -2.30
N ALA A 232 2.37 -11.68 -2.35
CA ALA A 232 3.82 -11.65 -2.27
C ALA A 232 4.35 -10.35 -1.65
N PHE A 233 5.53 -10.43 -1.05
CA PHE A 233 6.35 -9.28 -0.74
C PHE A 233 7.30 -9.00 -1.91
N TYR A 234 7.58 -7.74 -2.14
CA TYR A 234 8.52 -7.28 -3.16
C TYR A 234 9.56 -6.35 -2.56
N SER A 235 10.70 -6.22 -3.24
CA SER A 235 11.69 -5.19 -2.93
C SER A 235 12.51 -4.83 -4.17
N TYR A 236 12.68 -3.52 -4.40
CA TYR A 236 13.47 -2.99 -5.52
C TYR A 236 14.32 -1.79 -5.08
N ALA A 237 15.25 -1.42 -5.94
CA ALA A 237 16.03 -0.19 -5.81
C ALA A 237 15.91 0.65 -7.10
N TYR A 238 15.85 1.97 -6.94
CA TYR A 238 15.93 2.89 -8.07
C TYR A 238 16.95 4.00 -7.81
N PRO A 239 17.91 4.23 -8.78
CA PRO A 239 18.20 3.35 -9.90
C PRO A 239 18.69 2.00 -9.39
N GLU A 240 18.45 0.92 -10.15
CA GLU A 240 18.99 -0.39 -9.79
C GLU A 240 20.52 -0.35 -9.83
N PRO A 241 21.22 -0.57 -8.69
CA PRO A 241 22.68 -0.51 -8.68
C PRO A 241 23.29 -1.80 -9.23
N PRO A 242 24.47 -1.72 -9.86
CA PRO A 242 25.20 -2.91 -10.33
C PRO A 242 25.39 -3.93 -9.20
N GLY A 243 25.01 -5.19 -9.44
CA GLY A 243 25.13 -6.29 -8.48
C GLY A 243 23.90 -6.50 -7.59
N PHE A 244 22.93 -5.60 -7.58
CA PHE A 244 21.70 -5.75 -6.77
C PHE A 244 20.98 -7.06 -7.06
N ARG A 245 20.68 -7.35 -8.34
CA ARG A 245 19.93 -8.55 -8.74
C ARG A 245 20.64 -9.87 -8.44
N ALA A 246 21.96 -9.85 -8.32
CA ALA A 246 22.78 -11.02 -8.01
C ALA A 246 23.06 -11.18 -6.51
N ALA A 247 22.56 -10.28 -5.68
CA ALA A 247 22.78 -10.34 -4.24
C ALA A 247 22.07 -11.54 -3.62
N LYS A 248 22.69 -12.12 -2.61
CA LYS A 248 22.05 -13.13 -1.78
C LYS A 248 21.17 -12.43 -0.73
N VAL A 249 19.88 -12.72 -0.77
CA VAL A 249 18.90 -12.20 0.19
C VAL A 249 18.31 -13.31 1.04
N ARG A 250 17.64 -12.99 2.10
CA ARG A 250 16.99 -13.92 3.02
C ARG A 250 15.47 -13.69 3.01
N PRO A 251 14.67 -14.72 3.34
CA PRO A 251 15.03 -16.16 3.44
C PRO A 251 15.37 -16.75 2.06
N ASP A 252 15.90 -17.97 2.02
CA ASP A 252 16.29 -18.67 0.77
C ASP A 252 15.14 -18.91 -0.22
N THR A 253 13.90 -18.73 0.23
CA THR A 253 12.69 -18.78 -0.61
C THR A 253 12.47 -17.50 -1.41
N ALA A 254 13.20 -16.42 -1.10
CA ALA A 254 13.17 -15.20 -1.91
C ALA A 254 13.98 -15.37 -3.19
N PHE A 255 13.53 -14.73 -4.26
CA PHE A 255 14.22 -14.78 -5.57
C PHE A 255 14.11 -13.44 -6.28
N PHE A 256 15.02 -13.20 -7.24
CA PHE A 256 14.92 -12.04 -8.11
C PHE A 256 14.07 -12.38 -9.34
N SER A 257 13.06 -11.57 -9.60
CA SER A 257 12.22 -11.64 -10.80
C SER A 257 12.81 -10.77 -11.90
N GLU A 258 13.42 -11.35 -12.93
CA GLU A 258 13.95 -10.60 -14.07
C GLU A 258 12.87 -9.82 -14.82
N ALA A 259 11.64 -10.33 -14.86
CA ALA A 259 10.51 -9.69 -15.53
C ALA A 259 10.06 -8.40 -14.83
N LEU A 260 10.17 -8.34 -13.49
CA LEU A 260 9.79 -7.19 -12.69
C LEU A 260 10.98 -6.29 -12.32
N GLY A 261 12.19 -6.83 -12.35
CA GLY A 261 13.38 -6.14 -11.85
C GLY A 261 13.40 -6.02 -10.32
N GLU A 262 12.79 -6.98 -9.61
CA GLU A 262 12.57 -6.92 -8.17
C GLU A 262 12.82 -8.26 -7.47
N PHE A 263 13.21 -8.20 -6.20
CA PHE A 263 13.17 -9.39 -5.33
C PHE A 263 11.73 -9.66 -4.91
N ILE A 264 11.36 -10.94 -4.96
CA ILE A 264 10.03 -11.43 -4.59
C ILE A 264 10.17 -12.48 -3.50
N LEU A 265 9.30 -12.38 -2.48
CA LEU A 265 9.12 -13.40 -1.46
C LEU A 265 7.64 -13.78 -1.41
N PRO A 266 7.26 -15.01 -1.79
CA PRO A 266 5.88 -15.47 -1.70
C PRO A 266 5.34 -15.33 -0.26
N TYR A 267 4.13 -14.81 -0.13
CA TYR A 267 3.48 -14.64 1.18
C TYR A 267 3.38 -15.98 1.94
N ASP A 268 3.12 -17.08 1.23
CA ASP A 268 3.04 -18.41 1.84
C ASP A 268 4.34 -18.83 2.50
N ALA A 269 5.50 -18.41 1.97
CA ALA A 269 6.79 -18.70 2.58
C ALA A 269 6.96 -17.98 3.93
N VAL A 270 6.37 -16.80 4.07
CA VAL A 270 6.37 -16.06 5.34
C VAL A 270 5.36 -16.64 6.32
N ARG A 271 4.10 -16.80 5.91
CA ARG A 271 3.03 -17.23 6.82
C ARG A 271 3.23 -18.63 7.41
N THR A 272 3.99 -19.49 6.71
CA THR A 272 4.28 -20.86 7.14
C THR A 272 5.65 -21.02 7.80
N ALA A 273 6.43 -19.95 7.92
CA ALA A 273 7.70 -19.98 8.63
C ALA A 273 7.49 -20.17 10.15
N ASP A 274 8.49 -20.72 10.82
CA ASP A 274 8.48 -20.87 12.29
C ASP A 274 8.30 -19.51 13.01
N ASN A 275 8.92 -18.46 12.45
CA ASN A 275 8.75 -17.07 12.88
C ASN A 275 8.47 -16.17 11.67
N PRO A 276 7.20 -15.96 11.30
CA PRO A 276 6.83 -15.13 10.14
C PRO A 276 7.34 -13.70 10.19
N ASP A 277 7.32 -13.07 11.37
CA ASP A 277 7.80 -11.70 11.56
C ASP A 277 9.30 -11.58 11.25
N GLU A 278 10.09 -12.53 11.74
CA GLU A 278 11.54 -12.58 11.50
C GLU A 278 11.85 -12.86 10.03
N ALA A 279 11.14 -13.81 9.41
CA ALA A 279 11.29 -14.13 7.99
C ALA A 279 11.03 -12.89 7.10
N LEU A 280 9.99 -12.11 7.42
CA LEU A 280 9.70 -10.87 6.71
C LEU A 280 10.72 -9.77 6.99
N LEU A 281 11.15 -9.58 8.25
CA LEU A 281 12.20 -8.60 8.59
C LEU A 281 13.52 -8.94 7.91
N ASP A 282 13.88 -10.20 7.83
CA ASP A 282 15.09 -10.67 7.13
C ASP A 282 15.04 -10.35 5.64
N PHE A 283 13.88 -10.54 5.01
CA PHE A 283 13.67 -10.13 3.60
C PHE A 283 13.87 -8.62 3.42
N LEU A 284 13.17 -7.82 4.20
CA LEU A 284 13.24 -6.37 4.13
C LEU A 284 14.66 -5.85 4.37
N GLN A 285 15.33 -6.37 5.39
CA GLN A 285 16.68 -5.93 5.75
C GLN A 285 17.72 -6.39 4.72
N SER A 286 17.69 -7.65 4.29
CA SER A 286 18.68 -8.16 3.35
C SER A 286 18.57 -7.55 1.96
N THR A 287 17.36 -7.26 1.48
CA THR A 287 17.15 -6.58 0.20
C THR A 287 17.53 -5.10 0.26
N TYR A 288 17.24 -4.42 1.38
CA TYR A 288 17.75 -3.07 1.63
C TYR A 288 19.28 -3.04 1.65
N GLU A 289 19.94 -3.96 2.39
CA GLU A 289 21.39 -4.06 2.44
C GLU A 289 21.99 -4.29 1.05
N ALA A 290 21.38 -5.17 0.26
CA ALA A 290 21.78 -5.40 -1.13
C ALA A 290 21.77 -4.09 -1.95
N ALA A 291 20.71 -3.29 -1.82
CA ALA A 291 20.60 -1.99 -2.48
C ALA A 291 21.62 -0.98 -1.95
N ALA A 292 21.68 -0.79 -0.64
CA ALA A 292 22.50 0.23 0.00
C ALA A 292 24.00 -0.03 -0.18
N ILE A 293 24.44 -1.28 -0.07
CA ILE A 293 25.84 -1.69 -0.28
C ILE A 293 26.22 -1.50 -1.74
N SER A 294 25.43 -2.02 -2.68
CA SER A 294 25.72 -1.94 -4.11
C SER A 294 25.72 -0.50 -4.61
N ALA A 295 24.81 0.34 -4.11
CA ALA A 295 24.75 1.77 -4.42
C ALA A 295 25.71 2.64 -3.58
N LYS A 296 26.46 2.05 -2.64
CA LYS A 296 27.39 2.76 -1.75
C LYS A 296 26.69 3.91 -0.99
N TRP A 297 25.58 3.61 -0.36
CA TRP A 297 24.93 4.56 0.54
C TRP A 297 25.78 4.81 1.78
N ASP A 298 25.71 5.99 2.37
CA ASP A 298 26.34 6.32 3.65
C ASP A 298 25.55 5.66 4.80
N ARG A 299 25.79 4.35 4.98
CA ARG A 299 25.06 3.54 5.95
C ARG A 299 25.30 3.99 7.39
N ASP A 300 26.51 4.48 7.69
CA ASP A 300 26.87 4.96 9.04
C ASP A 300 26.06 6.20 9.42
N ALA A 301 25.74 7.07 8.46
CA ALA A 301 24.89 8.23 8.68
C ALA A 301 23.38 7.93 8.60
N LEU A 302 22.98 6.84 7.94
CA LEU A 302 21.57 6.54 7.65
C LEU A 302 20.96 5.48 8.56
N GLU A 303 21.76 4.61 9.15
CA GLU A 303 21.29 3.47 9.93
C GLU A 303 21.47 3.70 11.44
N CYS A 304 20.69 2.95 12.20
CA CYS A 304 20.78 2.93 13.66
C CYS A 304 20.19 1.61 14.18
N ASP A 305 20.43 1.33 15.46
CA ASP A 305 19.81 0.19 16.12
C ASP A 305 18.28 0.24 16.03
N PRO A 306 17.62 -0.91 15.81
CA PRO A 306 16.16 -0.98 15.81
C PRO A 306 15.55 -0.43 17.10
N GLY A 307 14.51 0.40 16.94
CA GLY A 307 13.80 0.98 18.09
C GLY A 307 13.08 -0.08 18.93
N LYS A 308 13.08 0.12 20.24
CA LYS A 308 12.36 -0.71 21.22
C LYS A 308 11.28 0.12 21.88
N PRO A 309 10.07 -0.44 22.13
CA PRO A 309 9.00 0.29 22.81
C PRO A 309 9.45 0.84 24.17
N GLY A 310 9.18 2.13 24.41
CA GLY A 310 9.51 2.81 25.67
C GLY A 310 11.00 3.08 25.93
N VAL A 311 11.88 2.79 24.97
CA VAL A 311 13.32 3.02 25.09
C VAL A 311 13.77 4.13 24.13
N VAL A 312 14.34 5.20 24.71
CA VAL A 312 14.97 6.26 23.93
C VAL A 312 16.32 5.74 23.43
N ARG A 313 16.52 5.77 22.10
CA ARG A 313 17.82 5.39 21.54
C ARG A 313 18.79 6.57 21.57
N GLN A 314 20.07 6.26 21.67
CA GLN A 314 21.17 7.21 21.44
C GLN A 314 21.64 7.04 19.99
N VAL A 315 21.85 8.13 19.29
CA VAL A 315 22.36 8.23 17.91
C VAL A 315 23.59 9.10 17.87
#